data_9c33e6a28bfe64275c86828e1a7cf671
#
_entry.id   9c33e6a28bfe64275c86828e1a7cf671
#
_cell.length_a   1.000
_cell.length_b   1.000
_cell.length_c   1.000
_cell.angle_alpha   90.00
_cell.angle_beta   90.00
_cell.angle_gamma   90.00
#
_symmetry.space_group_name_H-M   'P 1'
#
loop_
_entity.id
_entity.type
_entity.pdbx_description
1 polymer ?
#
loop_
_entity_poly.entity_id
_entity_poly.type
_entity_poly.pdbx_seq_one_letter_code
_entity_poly.pdbx_strand_id
1 'polypeptide(L)'
;VDTGVVSGKLRIDSWDDGQDPVFHDEKRGRFITNMGFANFVTAAVDSDDERIKGSCMVILEEDDPGLYDRGTPTQKLVHQLSSTRDPAFNLKIPADRIIGGYTVKDGVIIPNYSHAEIIESVFRRTRVPVGIMSSAKLLSAPEPIIRYHRQRFRGGASTSPGTPRYDLGLQQKEDCLQRLVDIWAAGEAGSALGFLSARLFDDFDVIEKENERIFAEQGIKGRAQLKVFRKVQVDALEYLKMKTRPVAEQDAARLQELENDTLVQFLITDSLANVFCPAGKLWNTGHGATILREAVSLMGGYGITEDCPGFLGQKWMDAQLEATYEGPEAV
;
A
#
# COMPACT_ATOMS: atom_id res chain seq x y z
N VAL A 1 7.40 -13.07 -1.04
CA VAL A 1 6.63 -13.64 -2.17
C VAL A 1 7.28 -14.96 -2.55
N ASP A 2 6.51 -16.03 -2.57
CA ASP A 2 7.01 -17.33 -3.02
C ASP A 2 7.25 -17.30 -4.53
N THR A 3 8.50 -17.11 -4.92
CA THR A 3 8.91 -17.03 -6.32
C THR A 3 8.86 -18.39 -7.04
N GLY A 4 8.69 -19.48 -6.32
CA GLY A 4 8.57 -20.82 -6.92
C GLY A 4 7.25 -21.05 -7.67
N VAL A 5 6.19 -20.30 -7.34
CA VAL A 5 4.86 -20.41 -7.94
C VAL A 5 4.53 -19.23 -8.83
N VAL A 6 5.19 -18.09 -8.62
CA VAL A 6 5.02 -16.87 -9.42
C VAL A 6 6.25 -16.71 -10.31
N SER A 7 6.04 -16.69 -11.59
CA SER A 7 7.12 -16.54 -12.59
C SER A 7 6.68 -15.58 -13.69
N GLY A 8 7.63 -14.94 -14.32
CA GLY A 8 7.40 -14.11 -15.50
C GLY A 8 8.66 -14.07 -16.34
N LYS A 9 8.55 -14.39 -17.62
CA LYS A 9 9.66 -14.43 -18.57
C LYS A 9 9.28 -13.71 -19.85
N LEU A 10 10.18 -12.88 -20.34
CA LEU A 10 10.05 -12.14 -21.58
C LEU A 10 11.17 -12.52 -22.53
N ARG A 11 10.83 -12.88 -23.76
CA ARG A 11 11.78 -13.12 -24.85
C ARG A 11 11.32 -12.43 -26.13
N ILE A 12 12.20 -12.24 -27.07
CA ILE A 12 11.85 -11.72 -28.39
C ILE A 12 11.26 -12.85 -29.23
N ASP A 13 10.03 -12.66 -29.72
CA ASP A 13 9.37 -13.56 -30.67
C ASP A 13 9.83 -13.26 -32.10
N SER A 14 9.80 -11.97 -32.50
CA SER A 14 10.29 -11.50 -33.79
C SER A 14 10.82 -10.08 -33.68
N TRP A 15 11.86 -9.79 -34.44
CA TRP A 15 12.44 -8.43 -34.56
C TRP A 15 13.15 -8.29 -35.89
N ASP A 16 12.47 -7.71 -36.86
CA ASP A 16 12.98 -7.47 -38.20
C ASP A 16 13.57 -6.06 -38.31
N ASP A 17 14.50 -5.87 -39.24
CA ASP A 17 15.14 -4.58 -39.47
C ASP A 17 14.13 -3.49 -39.81
N GLY A 18 14.14 -2.41 -39.00
CA GLY A 18 13.25 -1.26 -39.15
C GLY A 18 11.85 -1.42 -38.58
N GLN A 19 11.56 -2.53 -37.90
CA GLN A 19 10.30 -2.76 -37.18
C GLN A 19 10.53 -2.78 -35.67
N ASP A 20 9.46 -2.51 -34.91
CA ASP A 20 9.48 -2.71 -33.47
C ASP A 20 9.45 -4.19 -33.13
N PRO A 21 10.13 -4.61 -32.06
CA PRO A 21 10.11 -6.00 -31.64
C PRO A 21 8.73 -6.44 -31.16
N VAL A 22 8.41 -7.70 -31.42
CA VAL A 22 7.30 -8.42 -30.81
C VAL A 22 7.88 -9.34 -29.75
N PHE A 23 7.30 -9.30 -28.54
CA PHE A 23 7.73 -10.13 -27.44
C PHE A 23 6.81 -11.32 -27.26
N HIS A 24 7.37 -12.37 -26.70
CA HIS A 24 6.64 -13.50 -26.15
C HIS A 24 6.75 -13.45 -24.63
N ASP A 25 5.60 -13.36 -23.98
CA ASP A 25 5.47 -13.33 -22.52
C ASP A 25 4.93 -14.66 -21.98
N GLU A 26 5.59 -15.19 -20.97
CA GLU A 26 5.09 -16.30 -20.16
C GLU A 26 5.00 -15.85 -18.71
N LYS A 27 3.78 -15.75 -18.18
CA LYS A 27 3.53 -15.27 -16.82
C LYS A 27 2.58 -16.17 -16.05
N ARG A 28 2.91 -16.42 -14.79
CA ARG A 28 2.00 -17.00 -13.80
C ARG A 28 1.87 -16.10 -12.61
N GLY A 29 0.63 -15.85 -12.20
CA GLY A 29 0.30 -15.10 -11.00
C GLY A 29 -0.40 -15.98 -9.98
N ARG A 30 -0.49 -15.50 -8.75
CA ARG A 30 -1.24 -16.14 -7.68
C ARG A 30 -1.92 -15.10 -6.80
N PHE A 31 -3.14 -15.38 -6.40
CA PHE A 31 -3.96 -14.50 -5.56
C PHE A 31 -4.19 -13.11 -6.16
N ILE A 32 -4.36 -13.03 -7.48
CA ILE A 32 -4.55 -11.76 -8.17
C ILE A 32 -6.00 -11.30 -8.00
N THR A 33 -6.18 -10.25 -7.22
CA THR A 33 -7.48 -9.63 -6.97
C THR A 33 -8.01 -9.00 -8.25
N ASN A 34 -9.33 -9.08 -8.48
CA ASN A 34 -10.05 -8.60 -9.67
C ASN A 34 -9.73 -9.33 -10.98
N MET A 35 -8.86 -10.33 -10.98
CA MET A 35 -8.52 -11.09 -12.17
C MET A 35 -9.74 -11.75 -12.84
N GLY A 36 -10.80 -12.01 -12.06
CA GLY A 36 -12.05 -12.57 -12.59
C GLY A 36 -12.74 -11.73 -13.66
N PHE A 37 -12.48 -10.42 -13.72
CA PHE A 37 -13.03 -9.49 -14.73
C PHE A 37 -11.97 -8.59 -15.38
N ALA A 38 -10.71 -8.80 -15.11
CA ALA A 38 -9.66 -7.99 -15.72
C ALA A 38 -9.48 -8.37 -17.20
N ASN A 39 -9.55 -7.37 -18.06
CA ASN A 39 -9.27 -7.51 -19.49
C ASN A 39 -7.81 -7.19 -19.83
N PHE A 40 -7.13 -6.54 -18.89
CA PHE A 40 -5.68 -6.31 -18.94
C PHE A 40 -5.06 -6.44 -17.56
N VAL A 41 -3.78 -6.77 -17.53
CA VAL A 41 -3.00 -6.87 -16.31
C VAL A 41 -1.60 -6.28 -16.52
N THR A 42 -0.99 -5.79 -15.46
CA THR A 42 0.43 -5.49 -15.46
C THR A 42 1.21 -6.68 -14.91
N ALA A 43 2.25 -7.07 -15.61
CA ALA A 43 3.03 -8.27 -15.29
C ALA A 43 4.51 -7.92 -15.09
N ALA A 44 5.07 -8.33 -13.95
CA ALA A 44 6.50 -8.27 -13.71
C ALA A 44 7.19 -9.46 -14.40
N VAL A 45 8.19 -9.20 -15.21
CA VAL A 45 8.89 -10.20 -16.00
C VAL A 45 10.40 -10.00 -15.96
N ASP A 46 11.13 -11.11 -15.99
CA ASP A 46 12.57 -11.14 -16.16
C ASP A 46 12.92 -11.51 -17.60
N SER A 47 14.07 -11.07 -18.08
CA SER A 47 14.55 -11.45 -19.38
C SER A 47 14.86 -12.94 -19.45
N ASP A 48 14.42 -13.59 -20.51
CA ASP A 48 14.78 -14.95 -20.93
C ASP A 48 15.41 -14.92 -22.34
N ASP A 49 15.99 -13.79 -22.77
CA ASP A 49 16.63 -13.56 -24.06
C ASP A 49 17.86 -12.66 -23.86
N GLU A 50 19.01 -13.04 -24.45
CA GLU A 50 20.27 -12.26 -24.34
C GLU A 50 20.16 -10.85 -24.95
N ARG A 51 19.20 -10.64 -25.84
CA ARG A 51 18.92 -9.34 -26.46
C ARG A 51 18.01 -8.43 -25.61
N ILE A 52 17.56 -8.88 -24.44
CA ILE A 52 16.83 -8.07 -23.47
C ILE A 52 17.64 -8.02 -22.19
N LYS A 53 17.97 -6.83 -21.69
CA LYS A 53 18.81 -6.68 -20.51
C LYS A 53 17.98 -6.29 -19.28
N GLY A 54 17.91 -7.18 -18.32
CA GLY A 54 17.28 -6.92 -17.02
C GLY A 54 15.83 -7.36 -16.94
N SER A 55 15.05 -6.72 -16.10
CA SER A 55 13.66 -6.99 -15.84
C SER A 55 12.80 -5.77 -16.19
N CYS A 56 11.53 -5.97 -16.46
CA CYS A 56 10.57 -4.88 -16.69
C CYS A 56 9.16 -5.23 -16.22
N MET A 57 8.26 -4.28 -16.34
CA MET A 57 6.83 -4.54 -16.29
C MET A 57 6.22 -4.36 -17.67
N VAL A 58 5.29 -5.24 -18.01
CA VAL A 58 4.56 -5.22 -19.28
C VAL A 58 3.06 -5.18 -19.03
N ILE A 59 2.31 -4.66 -20.02
CA ILE A 59 0.85 -4.74 -20.05
C ILE A 59 0.46 -5.94 -20.92
N LEU A 60 -0.35 -6.84 -20.38
CA LEU A 60 -0.94 -7.96 -21.08
C LEU A 60 -2.45 -7.69 -21.24
N GLU A 61 -2.96 -7.86 -22.43
CA GLU A 61 -4.38 -7.66 -22.75
C GLU A 61 -5.04 -8.97 -23.19
N GLU A 62 -6.33 -9.08 -22.94
CA GLU A 62 -7.11 -10.29 -23.28
C GLU A 62 -7.14 -10.57 -24.78
N ASP A 63 -7.05 -9.51 -25.59
CA ASP A 63 -7.07 -9.60 -27.07
C ASP A 63 -5.68 -9.86 -27.66
N ASP A 64 -4.62 -9.92 -26.87
CA ASP A 64 -3.27 -10.26 -27.35
C ASP A 64 -3.24 -11.71 -27.85
N PRO A 65 -2.50 -11.98 -28.96
CA PRO A 65 -2.42 -13.34 -29.50
C PRO A 65 -1.79 -14.32 -28.53
N GLY A 66 -2.51 -15.40 -28.21
CA GLY A 66 -2.04 -16.47 -27.33
C GLY A 66 -3.05 -16.89 -26.27
N LEU A 67 -2.55 -17.26 -25.11
CA LEU A 67 -3.37 -17.72 -23.99
C LEU A 67 -3.46 -16.62 -22.91
N TYR A 68 -4.64 -16.09 -22.71
CA TYR A 68 -5.01 -15.25 -21.56
C TYR A 68 -5.94 -16.05 -20.64
N ASP A 69 -5.38 -16.82 -19.72
CA ASP A 69 -6.16 -17.63 -18.77
C ASP A 69 -6.26 -16.90 -17.43
N ARG A 70 -7.47 -16.50 -17.08
CA ARG A 70 -7.76 -15.89 -15.78
C ARG A 70 -7.53 -16.84 -14.59
N GLY A 71 -7.44 -18.14 -14.86
CA GLY A 71 -7.22 -19.16 -13.85
C GLY A 71 -8.43 -19.49 -12.99
N THR A 72 -8.21 -20.36 -12.03
CA THR A 72 -9.24 -20.82 -11.10
C THR A 72 -9.51 -19.78 -10.00
N PRO A 73 -10.78 -19.67 -9.52
CA PRO A 73 -11.09 -18.82 -8.38
C PRO A 73 -10.36 -19.28 -7.12
N THR A 74 -9.74 -18.33 -6.41
CA THR A 74 -9.25 -18.58 -5.07
C THR A 74 -10.41 -18.44 -4.08
N GLN A 75 -10.69 -19.50 -3.33
CA GLN A 75 -11.70 -19.44 -2.27
C GLN A 75 -11.07 -18.82 -1.03
N LYS A 76 -11.49 -17.59 -0.71
CA LYS A 76 -11.08 -16.89 0.50
C LYS A 76 -12.09 -17.16 1.62
N LEU A 77 -11.61 -17.13 2.86
CA LEU A 77 -12.47 -17.19 4.06
C LEU A 77 -13.40 -15.98 4.13
N VAL A 78 -12.97 -14.86 3.57
CA VAL A 78 -13.76 -13.64 3.41
C VAL A 78 -14.15 -13.52 1.94
N HIS A 79 -15.43 -13.55 1.68
CA HIS A 79 -15.98 -13.65 0.31
C HIS A 79 -16.08 -12.34 -0.46
N GLN A 80 -15.73 -11.20 0.13
CA GLN A 80 -15.79 -9.91 -0.57
C GLN A 80 -14.90 -9.82 -1.81
N LEU A 81 -13.91 -10.69 -1.93
CA LEU A 81 -12.95 -10.71 -3.03
C LEU A 81 -13.03 -12.01 -3.85
N SER A 82 -14.24 -12.41 -4.22
CA SER A 82 -14.51 -13.61 -5.03
C SER A 82 -13.89 -13.58 -6.43
N SER A 83 -13.45 -12.41 -6.88
CA SER A 83 -12.78 -12.22 -8.17
C SER A 83 -11.30 -12.60 -8.19
N THR A 84 -10.72 -12.96 -7.06
CA THR A 84 -9.32 -13.38 -6.95
C THR A 84 -9.07 -14.69 -7.67
N ARG A 85 -8.00 -14.75 -8.49
CA ARG A 85 -7.65 -15.92 -9.27
C ARG A 85 -6.15 -16.15 -9.35
N ASP A 86 -5.75 -17.33 -9.81
CA ASP A 86 -4.37 -17.71 -10.09
C ASP A 86 -4.18 -17.81 -11.61
N PRO A 87 -3.87 -16.67 -12.30
CA PRO A 87 -3.83 -16.62 -13.75
C PRO A 87 -2.56 -17.23 -14.35
N ALA A 88 -2.68 -17.62 -15.62
CA ALA A 88 -1.56 -18.00 -16.46
C ALA A 88 -1.67 -17.33 -17.83
N PHE A 89 -0.58 -16.78 -18.31
CA PHE A 89 -0.50 -16.10 -19.59
C PHE A 89 0.62 -16.70 -20.44
N ASN A 90 0.37 -16.78 -21.75
CA ASN A 90 1.35 -17.11 -22.77
C ASN A 90 0.97 -16.33 -24.01
N LEU A 91 1.50 -15.12 -24.16
CA LEU A 91 1.01 -14.10 -25.08
C LEU A 91 2.13 -13.54 -25.95
N LYS A 92 1.75 -13.08 -27.13
CA LYS A 92 2.61 -12.23 -27.97
C LYS A 92 2.18 -10.78 -27.82
N ILE A 93 3.10 -9.93 -27.41
CA ILE A 93 2.83 -8.54 -27.11
C ILE A 93 3.73 -7.60 -27.93
N PRO A 94 3.22 -6.44 -28.39
CA PRO A 94 4.03 -5.44 -29.06
C PRO A 94 4.97 -4.71 -28.10
N ALA A 95 6.00 -4.08 -28.62
CA ALA A 95 7.07 -3.46 -27.82
C ALA A 95 6.62 -2.28 -26.96
N ASP A 96 5.58 -1.57 -27.35
CA ASP A 96 5.00 -0.45 -26.62
C ASP A 96 4.32 -0.85 -25.31
N ARG A 97 4.17 -2.16 -25.06
CA ARG A 97 3.62 -2.71 -23.80
C ARG A 97 4.62 -2.68 -22.64
N ILE A 98 5.90 -2.38 -22.88
CA ILE A 98 6.86 -2.18 -21.79
C ILE A 98 6.54 -0.86 -21.07
N ILE A 99 6.17 -0.94 -19.80
CA ILE A 99 5.83 0.23 -18.98
C ILE A 99 7.09 1.09 -18.78
N GLY A 100 6.96 2.38 -19.09
CA GLY A 100 8.09 3.33 -19.06
C GLY A 100 9.00 3.28 -20.29
N GLY A 101 8.71 2.39 -21.25
CA GLY A 101 9.45 2.26 -22.49
C GLY A 101 10.82 1.60 -22.34
N TYR A 102 11.57 1.62 -23.44
CA TYR A 102 12.90 1.00 -23.52
C TYR A 102 13.82 1.81 -24.46
N THR A 103 15.10 1.52 -24.41
CA THR A 103 16.10 1.99 -25.37
C THR A 103 16.76 0.80 -26.05
N VAL A 104 17.17 0.98 -27.32
CA VAL A 104 17.95 -0.02 -28.05
C VAL A 104 19.39 0.45 -28.13
N LYS A 105 20.32 -0.40 -27.69
CA LYS A 105 21.75 -0.14 -27.80
C LYS A 105 22.47 -1.40 -28.27
N ASP A 106 23.19 -1.29 -29.36
CA ASP A 106 23.98 -2.40 -29.94
C ASP A 106 23.13 -3.68 -30.17
N GLY A 107 21.88 -3.51 -30.63
CA GLY A 107 20.95 -4.62 -30.87
C GLY A 107 20.35 -5.23 -29.57
N VAL A 108 20.56 -4.59 -28.44
CA VAL A 108 20.01 -5.03 -27.14
C VAL A 108 18.95 -4.05 -26.65
N ILE A 109 17.81 -4.58 -26.23
CA ILE A 109 16.71 -3.85 -25.63
C ILE A 109 17.02 -3.66 -24.13
N ILE A 110 16.96 -2.42 -23.68
CA ILE A 110 17.19 -2.03 -22.29
C ILE A 110 15.94 -1.31 -21.80
N PRO A 111 15.09 -1.96 -20.98
CA PRO A 111 13.96 -1.28 -20.33
C PRO A 111 14.45 -0.08 -19.52
N ASN A 112 13.69 1.02 -19.57
CA ASN A 112 14.06 2.25 -18.87
C ASN A 112 13.90 2.11 -17.36
N TYR A 113 12.99 1.23 -16.90
CA TYR A 113 12.77 0.91 -15.49
C TYR A 113 12.70 -0.61 -15.29
N SER A 114 13.26 -1.08 -14.19
CA SER A 114 13.06 -2.45 -13.72
C SER A 114 11.66 -2.64 -13.13
N HIS A 115 11.17 -3.86 -13.09
CA HIS A 115 9.90 -4.16 -12.43
C HIS A 115 9.93 -3.79 -10.93
N ALA A 116 11.09 -3.92 -10.28
CA ALA A 116 11.23 -3.59 -8.85
C ALA A 116 11.02 -2.10 -8.59
N GLU A 117 11.60 -1.22 -9.43
CA GLU A 117 11.43 0.23 -9.33
C GLU A 117 9.95 0.63 -9.49
N ILE A 118 9.26 0.04 -10.48
CA ILE A 118 7.84 0.34 -10.71
C ILE A 118 6.97 -0.18 -9.56
N ILE A 119 7.19 -1.41 -9.09
CA ILE A 119 6.44 -2.00 -7.98
C ILE A 119 6.63 -1.18 -6.70
N GLU A 120 7.85 -0.77 -6.39
CA GLU A 120 8.12 0.04 -5.20
C GLU A 120 7.44 1.40 -5.27
N SER A 121 7.49 2.06 -6.42
CA SER A 121 6.79 3.34 -6.65
C SER A 121 5.28 3.23 -6.40
N VAL A 122 4.65 2.12 -6.80
CA VAL A 122 3.22 1.85 -6.54
C VAL A 122 3.00 1.56 -5.06
N PHE A 123 3.75 0.63 -4.47
CA PHE A 123 3.54 0.16 -3.10
C PHE A 123 3.77 1.25 -2.05
N ARG A 124 4.70 2.16 -2.28
CA ARG A 124 4.90 3.32 -1.41
C ARG A 124 3.59 4.10 -1.21
N ARG A 125 2.80 4.27 -2.27
CA ARG A 125 1.53 5.02 -2.26
C ARG A 125 0.37 4.17 -1.76
N THR A 126 0.25 2.94 -2.21
CA THR A 126 -0.90 2.07 -1.89
C THR A 126 -0.92 1.58 -0.45
N ARG A 127 0.22 1.53 0.24
CA ARG A 127 0.29 1.24 1.68
C ARG A 127 -0.49 2.24 2.54
N VAL A 128 -0.58 3.50 2.11
CA VAL A 128 -1.32 4.54 2.83
C VAL A 128 -2.82 4.22 2.92
N PRO A 129 -3.56 4.02 1.79
CA PRO A 129 -4.98 3.69 1.88
C PRO A 129 -5.23 2.36 2.58
N VAL A 130 -4.34 1.38 2.51
CA VAL A 130 -4.46 0.12 3.27
C VAL A 130 -4.49 0.39 4.77
N GLY A 131 -3.58 1.23 5.29
CA GLY A 131 -3.58 1.65 6.69
C GLY A 131 -4.85 2.41 7.07
N ILE A 132 -5.34 3.32 6.22
CA ILE A 132 -6.57 4.09 6.45
C ILE A 132 -7.80 3.18 6.47
N MET A 133 -7.88 2.15 5.61
CA MET A 133 -8.99 1.19 5.62
C MET A 133 -9.09 0.45 6.95
N SER A 134 -7.97 0.05 7.55
CA SER A 134 -7.97 -0.59 8.88
C SER A 134 -8.50 0.36 9.95
N SER A 135 -8.09 1.64 9.94
CA SER A 135 -8.60 2.65 10.88
C SER A 135 -10.09 2.91 10.70
N ALA A 136 -10.59 2.95 9.45
CA ALA A 136 -12.01 3.11 9.17
C ALA A 136 -12.85 1.94 9.73
N LYS A 137 -12.34 0.71 9.68
CA LYS A 137 -12.98 -0.45 10.31
C LYS A 137 -13.11 -0.25 11.82
N LEU A 138 -12.05 0.24 12.49
CA LEU A 138 -12.08 0.53 13.93
C LEU A 138 -13.09 1.63 14.27
N LEU A 139 -13.08 2.75 13.56
CA LEU A 139 -13.99 3.86 13.80
C LEU A 139 -15.47 3.50 13.56
N SER A 140 -15.71 2.54 12.68
CA SER A 140 -17.07 2.03 12.43
C SER A 140 -17.56 0.96 13.41
N ALA A 141 -16.70 0.49 14.32
CA ALA A 141 -17.05 -0.57 15.26
C ALA A 141 -17.81 -0.09 16.53
N PRO A 142 -17.52 1.08 17.13
CA PRO A 142 -18.14 1.47 18.40
C PRO A 142 -19.67 1.62 18.35
N GLU A 143 -20.21 2.17 17.28
CA GLU A 143 -21.66 2.44 17.18
C GLU A 143 -22.52 1.18 17.31
N PRO A 144 -22.32 0.10 16.53
CA PRO A 144 -23.11 -1.12 16.71
C PRO A 144 -22.90 -1.77 18.09
N ILE A 145 -21.70 -1.68 18.67
CA ILE A 145 -21.41 -2.19 20.01
C ILE A 145 -22.18 -1.40 21.06
N ILE A 146 -22.16 -0.08 20.99
CA ILE A 146 -22.91 0.81 21.90
C ILE A 146 -24.39 0.47 21.85
N ARG A 147 -24.96 0.33 20.66
CA ARG A 147 -26.36 0.00 20.44
C ARG A 147 -26.72 -1.35 21.03
N TYR A 148 -25.89 -2.37 20.84
CA TYR A 148 -26.05 -3.69 21.43
C TYR A 148 -25.92 -3.66 22.94
N HIS A 149 -24.91 -3.00 23.50
CA HIS A 149 -24.68 -2.91 24.94
C HIS A 149 -25.84 -2.25 25.68
N ARG A 150 -26.46 -1.21 25.14
CA ARG A 150 -27.61 -0.52 25.72
C ARG A 150 -28.86 -1.40 25.82
N GLN A 151 -28.97 -2.45 25.03
CA GLN A 151 -30.05 -3.41 25.05
C GLN A 151 -29.81 -4.61 25.97
N ARG A 152 -28.55 -4.82 26.38
CA ARG A 152 -28.13 -5.95 27.20
C ARG A 152 -28.01 -5.56 28.66
N PHE A 153 -28.14 -6.55 29.56
CA PHE A 153 -27.98 -6.36 31.00
C PHE A 153 -29.00 -5.40 31.63
N ARG A 154 -30.13 -5.22 30.99
CA ARG A 154 -31.24 -4.41 31.55
C ARG A 154 -32.07 -5.13 32.61
N GLY A 155 -32.02 -6.45 32.65
CA GLY A 155 -32.89 -7.29 33.48
C GLY A 155 -32.69 -7.18 34.98
N GLY A 156 -33.73 -7.58 35.72
CA GLY A 156 -33.80 -7.60 37.16
C GLY A 156 -34.98 -6.78 37.69
N ALA A 157 -35.55 -7.23 38.78
CA ALA A 157 -36.77 -6.65 39.39
C ALA A 157 -36.63 -5.19 39.85
N SER A 158 -35.39 -4.67 39.93
CA SER A 158 -35.09 -3.31 40.40
C SER A 158 -34.65 -2.36 39.26
N THR A 159 -34.80 -2.74 38.00
CA THR A 159 -34.29 -1.94 36.87
C THR A 159 -35.46 -1.24 36.18
N SER A 160 -35.48 0.09 36.23
CA SER A 160 -36.50 0.94 35.60
C SER A 160 -35.86 1.95 34.66
N PRO A 161 -36.63 2.45 33.68
CA PRO A 161 -36.17 3.55 32.81
C PRO A 161 -35.69 4.74 33.66
N GLY A 162 -34.61 5.39 33.20
CA GLY A 162 -33.97 6.49 33.93
C GLY A 162 -32.92 6.04 34.95
N THR A 163 -32.73 4.74 35.14
CA THR A 163 -31.60 4.23 35.93
C THR A 163 -30.39 3.94 35.04
N PRO A 164 -29.14 4.17 35.50
CA PRO A 164 -27.96 3.92 34.71
C PRO A 164 -27.90 2.51 34.12
N ARG A 165 -28.32 1.51 34.88
CA ARG A 165 -28.32 0.12 34.40
C ARG A 165 -29.30 -0.10 33.25
N TYR A 166 -30.45 0.53 33.28
CA TYR A 166 -31.47 0.43 32.23
C TYR A 166 -31.02 1.18 30.96
N ASP A 167 -30.50 2.40 31.13
CA ASP A 167 -30.19 3.30 30.01
C ASP A 167 -28.85 2.94 29.33
N LEU A 168 -27.86 2.53 30.12
CA LEU A 168 -26.50 2.23 29.61
C LEU A 168 -26.27 0.73 29.38
N GLY A 169 -27.04 -0.17 29.99
CA GLY A 169 -26.89 -1.61 29.87
C GLY A 169 -25.46 -2.07 30.23
N LEU A 170 -24.80 -2.79 29.35
CA LEU A 170 -23.40 -3.25 29.56
C LEU A 170 -22.39 -2.13 29.67
N GLN A 171 -22.64 -0.95 29.10
CA GLN A 171 -21.75 0.20 29.19
C GLN A 171 -21.60 0.75 30.62
N GLN A 172 -22.47 0.36 31.53
CA GLN A 172 -22.30 0.65 32.95
C GLN A 172 -21.07 -0.06 33.55
N LYS A 173 -20.60 -1.12 32.93
CA LYS A 173 -19.37 -1.80 33.35
C LYS A 173 -18.15 -1.07 32.85
N GLU A 174 -17.27 -0.68 33.76
CA GLU A 174 -16.07 0.10 33.49
C GLU A 174 -15.18 -0.58 32.44
N ASP A 175 -14.97 -1.88 32.53
CA ASP A 175 -14.21 -2.65 31.52
C ASP A 175 -14.77 -2.51 30.10
N CYS A 176 -16.11 -2.62 29.95
CA CYS A 176 -16.74 -2.45 28.62
C CYS A 176 -16.57 -1.04 28.08
N LEU A 177 -16.68 -0.03 28.94
CA LEU A 177 -16.49 1.36 28.53
C LEU A 177 -15.05 1.65 28.15
N GLN A 178 -14.08 1.20 28.95
CA GLN A 178 -12.66 1.37 28.68
C GLN A 178 -12.27 0.77 27.33
N ARG A 179 -12.69 -0.45 27.06
CA ARG A 179 -12.39 -1.13 25.78
C ARG A 179 -13.04 -0.45 24.58
N LEU A 180 -14.22 0.15 24.71
CA LEU A 180 -14.83 0.98 23.67
C LEU A 180 -13.99 2.24 23.40
N VAL A 181 -13.49 2.88 24.45
CA VAL A 181 -12.60 4.05 24.33
C VAL A 181 -11.30 3.66 23.63
N ASP A 182 -10.70 2.53 23.98
CA ASP A 182 -9.48 2.01 23.38
C ASP A 182 -9.65 1.74 21.87
N ILE A 183 -10.81 1.15 21.48
CA ILE A 183 -11.13 0.92 20.06
C ILE A 183 -11.23 2.24 19.30
N TRP A 184 -11.92 3.22 19.84
CA TRP A 184 -12.05 4.53 19.22
C TRP A 184 -10.71 5.26 19.13
N ALA A 185 -9.99 5.32 20.26
CA ALA A 185 -8.68 5.99 20.31
C ALA A 185 -7.67 5.38 19.32
N ALA A 186 -7.65 4.05 19.16
CA ALA A 186 -6.83 3.38 18.17
C ALA A 186 -7.25 3.74 16.74
N GLY A 187 -8.55 3.84 16.47
CA GLY A 187 -9.08 4.27 15.17
C GLY A 187 -8.70 5.70 14.82
N GLU A 188 -8.84 6.63 15.77
CA GLU A 188 -8.46 8.04 15.60
C GLU A 188 -6.94 8.21 15.39
N ALA A 189 -6.13 7.57 16.22
CA ALA A 189 -4.68 7.61 16.11
C ALA A 189 -4.20 7.03 14.77
N GLY A 190 -4.77 5.90 14.35
CA GLY A 190 -4.47 5.28 13.06
C GLY A 190 -4.89 6.14 11.87
N SER A 191 -6.03 6.82 11.97
CA SER A 191 -6.49 7.78 10.94
C SER A 191 -5.55 8.97 10.85
N ALA A 192 -5.15 9.56 11.98
CA ALA A 192 -4.21 10.67 12.01
C ALA A 192 -2.88 10.30 11.34
N LEU A 193 -2.33 9.11 11.65
CA LEU A 193 -1.11 8.59 11.03
C LEU A 193 -1.28 8.35 9.52
N GLY A 194 -2.42 7.78 9.12
CA GLY A 194 -2.73 7.53 7.71
C GLY A 194 -2.85 8.83 6.90
N PHE A 195 -3.56 9.83 7.39
CA PHE A 195 -3.69 11.12 6.71
C PHE A 195 -2.39 11.94 6.73
N LEU A 196 -1.57 11.84 7.79
CA LEU A 196 -0.22 12.40 7.76
C LEU A 196 0.62 11.77 6.63
N SER A 197 0.57 10.46 6.50
CA SER A 197 1.27 9.75 5.43
C SER A 197 0.76 10.14 4.03
N ALA A 198 -0.56 10.31 3.86
CA ALA A 198 -1.16 10.78 2.61
C ALA A 198 -0.64 12.18 2.25
N ARG A 199 -0.64 13.11 3.21
CA ARG A 199 -0.14 14.47 2.99
C ARG A 199 1.35 14.49 2.63
N LEU A 200 2.16 13.65 3.25
CA LEU A 200 3.58 13.53 2.90
C LEU A 200 3.77 13.12 1.43
N PHE A 201 2.87 12.30 0.88
CA PHE A 201 2.93 11.98 -0.55
C PHE A 201 2.47 13.10 -1.45
N ASP A 202 1.44 13.86 -1.06
CA ASP A 202 1.03 15.04 -1.82
C ASP A 202 2.19 16.06 -1.92
N ASP A 203 2.88 16.31 -0.80
CA ASP A 203 4.06 17.17 -0.76
C ASP A 203 5.23 16.57 -1.57
N PHE A 204 5.45 15.25 -1.48
CA PHE A 204 6.51 14.52 -2.17
C PHE A 204 6.32 14.53 -3.69
N ASP A 205 5.11 14.30 -4.20
CA ASP A 205 4.84 14.24 -5.65
C ASP A 205 5.18 15.57 -6.36
N VAL A 206 5.02 16.69 -5.69
CA VAL A 206 5.39 18.00 -6.23
C VAL A 206 6.91 18.14 -6.32
N ILE A 207 7.61 17.79 -5.24
CA ILE A 207 9.07 17.91 -5.13
C ILE A 207 9.77 16.88 -6.03
N GLU A 208 9.22 15.67 -6.16
CA GLU A 208 9.74 14.60 -7.02
C GLU A 208 9.77 15.04 -8.49
N LYS A 209 8.69 15.63 -8.99
CA LYS A 209 8.63 16.17 -10.37
C LYS A 209 9.64 17.27 -10.62
N GLU A 210 9.83 18.15 -9.64
CA GLU A 210 10.81 19.22 -9.74
C GLU A 210 12.25 18.68 -9.70
N ASN A 211 12.51 17.68 -8.85
CA ASN A 211 13.80 16.97 -8.81
C ASN A 211 14.10 16.27 -10.15
N GLU A 212 13.11 15.59 -10.73
CA GLU A 212 13.24 14.97 -12.06
C GLU A 212 13.56 16.00 -13.14
N ARG A 213 12.89 17.17 -13.10
CA ARG A 213 13.17 18.28 -14.03
C ARG A 213 14.61 18.78 -13.90
N ILE A 214 15.08 19.02 -12.67
CA ILE A 214 16.45 19.46 -12.39
C ILE A 214 17.47 18.46 -12.97
N PHE A 215 17.29 17.18 -12.72
CA PHE A 215 18.20 16.15 -13.22
C PHE A 215 18.13 16.00 -14.76
N ALA A 216 16.96 16.14 -15.35
CA ALA A 216 16.80 16.10 -16.80
C ALA A 216 17.53 17.27 -17.48
N GLU A 217 17.39 18.49 -16.96
CA GLU A 217 18.07 19.68 -17.46
C GLU A 217 19.60 19.60 -17.33
N GLN A 218 20.09 18.96 -16.27
CA GLN A 218 21.52 18.75 -16.04
C GLN A 218 22.07 17.52 -16.75
N GLY A 219 21.23 16.73 -17.41
CA GLY A 219 21.64 15.47 -18.07
C GLY A 219 22.11 14.37 -17.09
N ILE A 220 21.73 14.46 -15.82
CA ILE A 220 22.15 13.54 -14.76
C ILE A 220 21.18 12.35 -14.69
N LYS A 221 21.68 11.14 -14.94
CA LYS A 221 20.86 9.91 -14.97
C LYS A 221 21.44 8.78 -14.13
N GLY A 222 20.58 7.93 -13.62
CA GLY A 222 20.92 6.69 -12.94
C GLY A 222 21.92 6.87 -11.78
N ARG A 223 23.02 6.12 -11.77
CA ARG A 223 24.00 6.17 -10.67
C ARG A 223 24.64 7.55 -10.42
N ALA A 224 24.59 8.47 -11.38
CA ALA A 224 25.09 9.82 -11.16
C ALA A 224 24.19 10.60 -10.21
N GLN A 225 22.88 10.37 -10.20
CA GLN A 225 21.94 10.95 -9.25
C GLN A 225 22.29 10.59 -7.80
N LEU A 226 22.67 9.33 -7.55
CA LEU A 226 23.10 8.88 -6.21
C LEU A 226 24.33 9.64 -5.71
N LYS A 227 25.23 10.04 -6.60
CA LYS A 227 26.40 10.84 -6.20
C LYS A 227 26.01 12.26 -5.80
N VAL A 228 25.01 12.84 -6.47
CA VAL A 228 24.46 14.15 -6.11
C VAL A 228 23.79 14.06 -4.76
N PHE A 229 22.90 13.12 -4.55
CA PHE A 229 22.20 12.91 -3.28
C PHE A 229 23.14 12.69 -2.09
N ARG A 230 24.25 11.98 -2.27
CA ARG A 230 25.26 11.82 -1.21
C ARG A 230 25.90 13.15 -0.78
N LYS A 231 26.02 14.12 -1.68
CA LYS A 231 26.53 15.44 -1.35
C LYS A 231 25.45 16.26 -0.63
N VAL A 232 24.26 16.27 -1.18
CA VAL A 232 23.09 16.99 -0.62
C VAL A 232 22.70 16.46 0.76
N GLN A 233 23.00 15.19 1.06
CA GLN A 233 22.75 14.59 2.38
C GLN A 233 23.41 15.37 3.54
N VAL A 234 24.54 15.99 3.30
CA VAL A 234 25.24 16.81 4.33
C VAL A 234 24.37 18.03 4.68
N ASP A 235 23.86 18.72 3.67
CA ASP A 235 23.00 19.88 3.82
C ASP A 235 21.63 19.50 4.43
N ALA A 236 21.06 18.38 4.04
CA ALA A 236 19.83 17.84 4.62
C ALA A 236 20.00 17.53 6.13
N LEU A 237 21.12 16.93 6.52
CA LEU A 237 21.43 16.67 7.93
C LEU A 237 21.69 17.98 8.71
N GLU A 238 22.32 18.97 8.11
CA GLU A 238 22.51 20.29 8.70
C GLU A 238 21.15 20.95 8.95
N TYR A 239 20.25 20.95 7.95
CA TYR A 239 18.90 21.46 8.09
C TYR A 239 18.14 20.83 9.25
N LEU A 240 18.11 19.49 9.31
CA LEU A 240 17.43 18.78 10.39
C LEU A 240 18.02 19.12 11.77
N LYS A 241 19.34 19.19 11.90
CA LYS A 241 20.00 19.59 13.14
C LYS A 241 19.67 21.03 13.56
N MET A 242 19.58 21.93 12.60
CA MET A 242 19.20 23.32 12.91
C MET A 242 17.75 23.41 13.37
N LYS A 243 16.83 22.69 12.75
CA LYS A 243 15.40 22.66 13.15
C LYS A 243 15.18 22.12 14.57
N THR A 244 16.08 21.30 15.10
CA THR A 244 15.98 20.79 16.48
C THR A 244 16.53 21.77 17.53
N ARG A 245 17.22 22.85 17.13
CA ARG A 245 17.74 23.87 18.06
C ARG A 245 16.66 24.88 18.46
N PRO A 246 16.80 25.51 19.63
CA PRO A 246 15.98 26.67 19.96
C PRO A 246 16.05 27.73 18.87
N VAL A 247 14.95 28.41 18.56
CA VAL A 247 14.86 29.41 17.47
C VAL A 247 15.95 30.50 17.58
N ALA A 248 16.29 30.90 18.80
CA ALA A 248 17.32 31.89 19.05
C ALA A 248 18.76 31.44 18.68
N GLU A 249 18.97 30.13 18.52
CA GLU A 249 20.26 29.51 18.18
C GLU A 249 20.34 29.06 16.72
N GLN A 250 19.27 29.30 15.94
CA GLN A 250 19.21 28.94 14.52
C GLN A 250 19.83 30.04 13.65
N ASP A 251 20.64 29.65 12.69
CA ASP A 251 21.05 30.54 11.60
C ASP A 251 19.86 30.65 10.59
N ALA A 252 19.10 31.75 10.75
CA ALA A 252 17.91 31.97 9.94
C ALA A 252 18.21 32.08 8.43
N ALA A 253 19.36 32.68 8.07
CA ALA A 253 19.75 32.84 6.65
C ALA A 253 20.06 31.45 6.00
N ARG A 254 20.88 30.67 6.68
CA ARG A 254 21.22 29.32 6.21
C ARG A 254 20.01 28.38 6.21
N LEU A 255 19.15 28.50 7.21
CA LEU A 255 17.91 27.72 7.27
C LEU A 255 17.01 28.03 6.06
N GLN A 256 16.84 29.32 5.74
CA GLN A 256 16.05 29.74 4.57
C GLN A 256 16.65 29.25 3.24
N GLU A 257 17.98 29.28 3.12
CA GLU A 257 18.68 28.74 1.95
C GLU A 257 18.36 27.25 1.76
N LEU A 258 18.47 26.44 2.81
CA LEU A 258 18.20 25.00 2.79
C LEU A 258 16.71 24.68 2.63
N GLU A 259 15.81 25.50 3.12
CA GLU A 259 14.37 25.38 2.87
C GLU A 259 14.01 25.62 1.41
N ASN A 260 14.74 26.46 0.71
CA ASN A 260 14.53 26.76 -0.71
C ASN A 260 15.29 25.81 -1.65
N ASP A 261 16.17 24.95 -1.13
CA ASP A 261 16.90 23.97 -1.94
C ASP A 261 16.01 22.74 -2.22
N THR A 262 15.59 22.59 -3.45
CA THR A 262 14.71 21.49 -3.89
C THR A 262 15.30 20.11 -3.61
N LEU A 263 16.62 19.93 -3.80
CA LEU A 263 17.25 18.61 -3.59
C LEU A 263 17.35 18.26 -2.10
N VAL A 264 17.58 19.26 -1.25
CA VAL A 264 17.53 19.10 0.21
C VAL A 264 16.12 18.70 0.66
N GLN A 265 15.11 19.44 0.22
CA GLN A 265 13.72 19.15 0.56
C GLN A 265 13.25 17.80 -0.01
N PHE A 266 13.69 17.45 -1.21
CA PHE A 266 13.42 16.12 -1.78
C PHE A 266 13.95 15.02 -0.88
N LEU A 267 15.22 15.06 -0.46
CA LEU A 267 15.81 14.03 0.40
C LEU A 267 15.09 13.91 1.75
N ILE A 268 14.68 15.03 2.33
CA ILE A 268 13.98 15.05 3.62
C ILE A 268 12.59 14.45 3.47
N THR A 269 11.83 14.91 2.48
CA THR A 269 10.45 14.45 2.27
C THR A 269 10.40 12.97 1.85
N ASP A 270 11.32 12.55 0.98
CA ASP A 270 11.50 11.15 0.59
C ASP A 270 11.80 10.26 1.81
N SER A 271 12.74 10.70 2.67
CA SER A 271 13.09 9.96 3.88
C SER A 271 11.92 9.86 4.86
N LEU A 272 11.15 10.94 5.05
CA LEU A 272 9.97 10.94 5.91
C LEU A 272 8.88 10.01 5.35
N ALA A 273 8.59 10.08 4.06
CA ALA A 273 7.62 9.21 3.41
C ALA A 273 8.01 7.73 3.54
N ASN A 274 9.30 7.41 3.35
CA ASN A 274 9.83 6.06 3.50
C ASN A 274 9.78 5.51 4.94
N VAL A 275 9.64 6.36 5.94
CA VAL A 275 9.45 5.95 7.34
C VAL A 275 7.97 5.88 7.71
N PHE A 276 7.23 6.96 7.46
CA PHE A 276 5.85 7.06 7.94
C PHE A 276 4.88 6.15 7.20
N CYS A 277 5.06 5.93 5.89
CA CYS A 277 4.11 5.13 5.14
C CYS A 277 4.17 3.63 5.49
N PRO A 278 5.34 2.97 5.54
CA PRO A 278 5.41 1.60 6.00
C PRO A 278 5.09 1.46 7.49
N ALA A 279 5.52 2.41 8.35
CA ALA A 279 5.18 2.41 9.76
C ALA A 279 3.67 2.58 9.98
N GLY A 280 3.01 3.45 9.22
CA GLY A 280 1.56 3.63 9.25
C GLY A 280 0.82 2.37 8.81
N LYS A 281 1.27 1.72 7.75
CA LYS A 281 0.70 0.43 7.31
C LYS A 281 0.88 -0.63 8.40
N LEU A 282 2.09 -0.82 8.91
CA LEU A 282 2.42 -1.81 9.94
C LEU A 282 1.59 -1.59 11.21
N TRP A 283 1.56 -0.36 11.73
CA TRP A 283 0.80 -0.04 12.92
C TRP A 283 -0.71 -0.26 12.72
N ASN A 284 -1.28 0.32 11.67
CA ASN A 284 -2.72 0.29 11.45
C ASN A 284 -3.24 -1.11 11.16
N THR A 285 -2.52 -1.90 10.37
CA THR A 285 -2.98 -3.27 10.05
C THR A 285 -2.72 -4.24 11.17
N GLY A 286 -1.55 -4.23 11.82
CA GLY A 286 -1.22 -5.13 12.91
C GLY A 286 -1.97 -4.83 14.20
N HIS A 287 -1.85 -3.59 14.70
CA HIS A 287 -2.56 -3.16 15.90
C HIS A 287 -4.08 -3.12 15.67
N GLY A 288 -4.51 -2.64 14.48
CA GLY A 288 -5.93 -2.59 14.11
C GLY A 288 -6.59 -3.94 14.11
N ALA A 289 -5.96 -4.99 13.58
CA ALA A 289 -6.50 -6.34 13.62
C ALA A 289 -6.69 -6.85 15.06
N THR A 290 -5.74 -6.55 15.95
CA THR A 290 -5.82 -6.91 17.38
C THR A 290 -6.98 -6.19 18.06
N ILE A 291 -7.14 -4.90 17.84
CA ILE A 291 -8.23 -4.11 18.43
C ILE A 291 -9.60 -4.49 17.84
N LEU A 292 -9.70 -4.87 16.58
CA LEU A 292 -10.92 -5.40 15.98
C LEU A 292 -11.35 -6.72 16.64
N ARG A 293 -10.42 -7.57 17.06
CA ARG A 293 -10.73 -8.76 17.85
C ARG A 293 -11.40 -8.37 19.18
N GLU A 294 -10.93 -7.31 19.85
CA GLU A 294 -11.54 -6.79 21.05
C GLU A 294 -12.96 -6.26 20.79
N ALA A 295 -13.18 -5.58 19.66
CA ALA A 295 -14.49 -5.14 19.23
C ALA A 295 -15.47 -6.31 19.06
N VAL A 296 -15.04 -7.41 18.42
CA VAL A 296 -15.82 -8.65 18.31
C VAL A 296 -16.17 -9.20 19.69
N SER A 297 -15.20 -9.25 20.61
CA SER A 297 -15.39 -9.83 21.94
C SER A 297 -16.40 -9.05 22.80
N LEU A 298 -16.54 -7.74 22.58
CA LEU A 298 -17.55 -6.92 23.25
C LEU A 298 -18.99 -7.26 22.87
N MET A 299 -19.20 -7.94 21.73
CA MET A 299 -20.51 -8.48 21.34
C MET A 299 -20.73 -9.90 21.85
N GLY A 300 -19.73 -10.52 22.48
CA GLY A 300 -19.76 -11.94 22.85
C GLY A 300 -19.88 -12.85 21.64
N GLY A 301 -20.54 -14.02 21.78
CA GLY A 301 -20.71 -14.95 20.65
C GLY A 301 -21.49 -14.38 19.46
N TYR A 302 -22.27 -13.32 19.66
CA TYR A 302 -22.95 -12.63 18.58
C TYR A 302 -21.98 -11.93 17.61
N GLY A 303 -20.80 -11.50 18.10
CA GLY A 303 -19.81 -10.81 17.30
C GLY A 303 -19.26 -11.57 16.11
N ILE A 304 -19.38 -12.91 16.08
CA ILE A 304 -18.90 -13.77 14.98
C ILE A 304 -20.03 -14.33 14.11
N THR A 305 -21.28 -13.92 14.33
CA THR A 305 -22.42 -14.37 13.51
C THR A 305 -22.59 -13.47 12.28
N GLU A 306 -23.20 -14.02 11.22
CA GLU A 306 -23.42 -13.29 9.96
C GLU A 306 -24.38 -12.10 10.10
N ASP A 307 -25.30 -12.16 11.05
CA ASP A 307 -26.31 -11.12 11.35
C ASP A 307 -25.83 -10.10 12.40
N CYS A 308 -24.58 -10.21 12.85
CA CYS A 308 -24.02 -9.25 13.80
C CYS A 308 -23.99 -7.83 13.21
N PRO A 309 -24.62 -6.83 13.89
CA PRO A 309 -24.59 -5.46 13.41
C PRO A 309 -23.17 -4.93 13.27
N GLY A 310 -22.92 -4.22 12.16
CA GLY A 310 -21.61 -3.67 11.86
C GLY A 310 -20.61 -4.67 11.28
N PHE A 311 -21.01 -5.92 11.08
CA PHE A 311 -20.18 -6.98 10.45
C PHE A 311 -18.82 -7.17 11.14
N LEU A 312 -18.79 -7.11 12.48
CA LEU A 312 -17.53 -7.04 13.25
C LEU A 312 -16.64 -8.26 13.04
N GLY A 313 -17.20 -9.47 13.03
CA GLY A 313 -16.45 -10.69 12.76
C GLY A 313 -15.85 -10.72 11.36
N GLN A 314 -16.59 -10.25 10.37
CA GLN A 314 -16.10 -10.13 8.98
C GLN A 314 -15.01 -9.07 8.86
N LYS A 315 -15.18 -7.89 9.49
CA LYS A 315 -14.16 -6.84 9.51
C LYS A 315 -12.87 -7.30 10.18
N TRP A 316 -12.99 -8.06 11.27
CA TRP A 316 -11.82 -8.64 11.94
C TRP A 316 -11.10 -9.66 11.05
N MET A 317 -11.84 -10.57 10.43
CA MET A 317 -11.27 -11.56 9.52
C MET A 317 -10.60 -10.88 8.31
N ASP A 318 -11.24 -9.87 7.74
CA ASP A 318 -10.74 -9.11 6.61
C ASP A 318 -9.45 -8.32 6.95
N ALA A 319 -9.36 -7.81 8.18
CA ALA A 319 -8.16 -7.12 8.65
C ALA A 319 -6.92 -8.02 8.70
N GLN A 320 -7.08 -9.35 8.82
CA GLN A 320 -5.94 -10.28 8.74
C GLN A 320 -5.29 -10.27 7.35
N LEU A 321 -6.08 -10.03 6.29
CA LEU A 321 -5.56 -9.94 4.94
C LEU A 321 -4.72 -8.67 4.74
N GLU A 322 -5.14 -7.54 5.29
CA GLU A 322 -4.45 -6.25 5.15
C GLU A 322 -3.01 -6.29 5.69
N ALA A 323 -2.74 -7.10 6.69
CA ALA A 323 -1.42 -7.32 7.24
C ALA A 323 -0.48 -8.13 6.31
N THR A 324 -1.03 -8.78 5.27
CA THR A 324 -0.29 -9.76 4.46
C THR A 324 0.08 -9.30 3.06
N TYR A 325 -0.57 -8.29 2.49
CA TYR A 325 -0.28 -7.80 1.14
C TYR A 325 0.44 -6.44 1.15
N GLU A 326 1.00 -6.06 0.02
CA GLU A 326 1.81 -4.84 -0.19
C GLU A 326 2.98 -4.70 0.79
N GLY A 327 3.62 -5.79 1.09
CA GLY A 327 4.65 -5.95 2.09
C GLY A 327 4.04 -6.46 3.40
N PRO A 328 4.23 -7.75 3.70
CA PRO A 328 3.78 -8.33 4.96
C PRO A 328 4.51 -7.72 6.15
N GLU A 329 3.87 -7.75 7.32
CA GLU A 329 4.45 -7.22 8.56
C GLU A 329 5.74 -7.93 8.99
N ALA A 330 5.93 -9.17 8.53
CA ALA A 330 7.08 -9.99 8.89
C ALA A 330 8.32 -9.78 8.00
N VAL A 331 8.30 -8.84 7.03
CA VAL A 331 9.41 -8.62 6.08
C VAL A 331 9.94 -7.20 6.17
#